data_e880471c4504dd793f1920186785cce2
#
_entry.id   e880471c4504dd793f1920186785cce2
#
_cell.length_a   1.000
_cell.length_b   1.000
_cell.length_c   1.000
_cell.angle_alpha   90.00
_cell.angle_beta   90.00
_cell.angle_gamma   90.00
#
_symmetry.space_group_name_H-M   'P 1'
#
loop_
_entity.id
_entity.type
_entity.pdbx_description
1 polymer ?
#
loop_
_entity_poly.entity_id
_entity_poly.type
_entity_poly.pdbx_seq_one_letter_code
_entity_poly.pdbx_strand_id
1 'polypeptide(L)'
;MAIQTITYDNKTALNANVDIPNINKVTDNDMNEIKSVVNNNATELSNVIDSGTGYIKYNDGTLICYGGAAITPSEARSAGGLTYYSGSVSVALPASFVDTNFTLTATVEIANMNRFCNSYATITDNSNIIVYLTNTQQNETRKVDYIAIGKWQ
;
A
#
# COMPACT_ATOMS: atom_id res chain seq x y z
N MET A 1 8.97 3.53 -11.03
CA MET A 1 9.51 4.24 -12.22
C MET A 1 8.47 5.27 -12.59
N ALA A 2 8.81 6.56 -12.67
CA ALA A 2 7.84 7.59 -13.06
C ALA A 2 7.50 7.45 -14.54
N ILE A 3 6.20 7.44 -14.87
CA ILE A 3 5.74 7.43 -16.25
C ILE A 3 5.96 8.84 -16.81
N GLN A 4 6.71 8.91 -17.91
CA GLN A 4 6.95 10.19 -18.59
C GLN A 4 5.73 10.55 -19.43
N THR A 5 5.27 11.78 -19.32
CA THR A 5 4.20 12.36 -20.15
C THR A 5 4.75 13.32 -21.17
N ILE A 6 4.01 13.52 -22.26
CA ILE A 6 4.36 14.53 -23.26
C ILE A 6 3.98 15.90 -22.72
N THR A 7 4.99 16.80 -22.56
CA THR A 7 4.82 18.11 -21.89
C THR A 7 4.98 19.31 -22.82
N TYR A 8 5.22 19.11 -24.12
CA TYR A 8 5.29 20.23 -25.05
C TYR A 8 3.92 20.92 -25.23
N ASP A 9 3.94 22.22 -25.53
CA ASP A 9 2.74 22.98 -25.83
C ASP A 9 2.04 22.46 -27.10
N ASN A 10 0.70 22.56 -27.15
CA ASN A 10 -0.05 22.21 -28.32
C ASN A 10 0.35 23.12 -29.48
N LYS A 11 0.54 22.55 -30.66
CA LYS A 11 0.85 23.31 -31.86
C LYS A 11 -0.42 23.97 -32.37
N THR A 12 -0.31 25.23 -32.79
CA THR A 12 -1.41 26.01 -33.34
C THR A 12 -1.39 26.08 -34.86
N ALA A 13 -0.23 25.82 -35.47
CA ALA A 13 -0.10 25.67 -36.91
C ALA A 13 1.19 24.88 -37.23
N LEU A 14 1.07 23.90 -38.10
CA LEU A 14 2.23 23.31 -38.77
C LEU A 14 2.37 24.00 -40.12
N ASN A 15 3.57 24.47 -40.45
CA ASN A 15 3.83 24.99 -41.79
C ASN A 15 3.57 23.91 -42.83
N ALA A 16 2.50 24.05 -43.57
CA ALA A 16 2.11 23.11 -44.59
C ALA A 16 3.12 23.15 -45.73
N ASN A 17 3.81 22.03 -45.99
CA ASN A 17 4.47 21.86 -47.28
C ASN A 17 3.37 21.70 -48.33
N VAL A 18 3.24 22.71 -49.22
CA VAL A 18 2.17 22.75 -50.23
C VAL A 18 2.23 21.61 -51.25
N ASP A 19 3.40 20.96 -51.40
CA ASP A 19 3.60 19.89 -52.38
C ASP A 19 3.15 18.48 -51.91
N ILE A 20 2.71 18.34 -50.67
CA ILE A 20 2.20 17.07 -50.14
C ILE A 20 0.67 17.12 -50.09
N PRO A 21 -0.07 16.13 -50.65
CA PRO A 21 -1.50 16.04 -50.52
C PRO A 21 -1.97 16.04 -49.07
N ASN A 22 -3.05 16.75 -48.75
CA ASN A 22 -3.54 16.89 -47.36
C ASN A 22 -3.77 15.56 -46.64
N ILE A 23 -4.15 14.51 -47.37
CA ILE A 23 -4.34 13.16 -46.82
C ILE A 23 -3.07 12.54 -46.24
N ASN A 24 -1.90 13.04 -46.68
CA ASN A 24 -0.58 12.54 -46.25
C ASN A 24 0.13 13.50 -45.27
N LYS A 25 -0.55 14.56 -44.85
CA LYS A 25 0.00 15.55 -43.89
C LYS A 25 -0.39 15.20 -42.49
N VAL A 26 0.58 15.15 -41.58
CA VAL A 26 0.31 15.14 -40.16
C VAL A 26 0.00 16.57 -39.72
N THR A 27 -1.20 16.79 -39.27
CA THR A 27 -1.69 18.11 -38.80
C THR A 27 -1.35 18.35 -37.33
N ASP A 28 -1.49 19.59 -36.88
CA ASP A 28 -1.42 19.93 -35.46
C ASP A 28 -2.47 19.20 -34.63
N ASN A 29 -3.67 18.99 -35.20
CA ASN A 29 -4.73 18.21 -34.54
C ASN A 29 -4.31 16.75 -34.35
N ASP A 30 -3.73 16.11 -35.37
CA ASP A 30 -3.26 14.72 -35.28
C ASP A 30 -2.20 14.59 -34.18
N MET A 31 -1.26 15.53 -34.11
CA MET A 31 -0.22 15.55 -33.09
C MET A 31 -0.77 15.80 -31.68
N ASN A 32 -1.77 16.66 -31.56
CA ASN A 32 -2.43 16.92 -30.28
C ASN A 32 -3.27 15.74 -29.81
N GLU A 33 -3.94 15.03 -30.75
CA GLU A 33 -4.66 13.79 -30.46
C GLU A 33 -3.71 12.69 -29.99
N ILE A 34 -2.59 12.47 -30.68
CA ILE A 34 -1.55 11.49 -30.28
C ILE A 34 -1.04 11.83 -28.86
N LYS A 35 -0.72 13.10 -28.59
CA LYS A 35 -0.30 13.55 -27.27
C LYS A 35 -1.35 13.22 -26.19
N SER A 36 -2.62 13.50 -26.47
CA SER A 36 -3.72 13.24 -25.54
C SER A 36 -3.87 11.75 -25.27
N VAL A 37 -3.91 10.93 -26.29
CA VAL A 37 -4.05 9.46 -26.16
C VAL A 37 -2.88 8.85 -25.40
N VAL A 38 -1.64 9.27 -25.73
CA VAL A 38 -0.44 8.73 -25.05
C VAL A 38 -0.44 9.11 -23.56
N ASN A 39 -0.80 10.35 -23.24
CA ASN A 39 -0.82 10.81 -21.85
C ASN A 39 -1.95 10.15 -21.05
N ASN A 40 -3.12 9.95 -21.65
CA ASN A 40 -4.23 9.23 -21.02
C ASN A 40 -3.85 7.76 -20.75
N ASN A 41 -3.29 7.08 -21.74
CA ASN A 41 -2.81 5.71 -21.55
C ASN A 41 -1.72 5.61 -20.49
N ALA A 42 -0.80 6.59 -20.42
CA ALA A 42 0.22 6.64 -19.38
C ALA A 42 -0.41 6.78 -17.98
N THR A 43 -1.49 7.55 -17.85
CA THR A 43 -2.24 7.72 -16.59
C THR A 43 -2.98 6.43 -16.23
N GLU A 44 -3.64 5.77 -17.19
CA GLU A 44 -4.37 4.51 -16.97
C GLU A 44 -3.44 3.34 -16.64
N LEU A 45 -2.21 3.32 -17.20
CA LEU A 45 -1.19 2.32 -16.89
C LEU A 45 -0.51 2.54 -15.54
N SER A 46 -0.72 3.69 -14.89
CA SER A 46 -0.23 3.94 -13.54
C SER A 46 -1.07 3.17 -12.53
N ASN A 47 -0.63 1.99 -12.15
CA ASN A 47 -1.33 1.16 -11.16
C ASN A 47 -1.31 1.79 -9.77
N VAL A 48 -0.28 2.56 -9.41
CA VAL A 48 -0.18 3.26 -8.12
C VAL A 48 -0.62 4.70 -8.31
N ILE A 49 -1.70 5.09 -7.63
CA ILE A 49 -2.26 6.46 -7.70
C ILE A 49 -1.84 7.34 -6.52
N ASP A 50 -1.53 6.73 -5.39
CA ASP A 50 -1.09 7.43 -4.19
C ASP A 50 -0.25 6.49 -3.31
N SER A 51 0.77 7.04 -2.65
CA SER A 51 1.59 6.29 -1.72
C SER A 51 2.24 7.21 -0.71
N GLY A 52 2.46 6.68 0.49
CA GLY A 52 3.12 7.38 1.58
C GLY A 52 3.85 6.40 2.50
N THR A 53 4.30 6.91 3.64
CA THR A 53 4.92 6.06 4.63
C THR A 53 3.91 5.04 5.16
N GLY A 54 4.13 3.77 4.83
CA GLY A 54 3.32 2.66 5.31
C GLY A 54 2.06 2.36 4.52
N TYR A 55 1.81 2.99 3.36
CA TYR A 55 0.69 2.62 2.50
C TYR A 55 0.95 2.80 1.00
N ILE A 56 0.17 2.08 0.20
CA ILE A 56 0.11 2.19 -1.27
C ILE A 56 -1.36 2.06 -1.70
N LYS A 57 -1.86 3.01 -2.51
CA LYS A 57 -3.17 2.96 -3.16
C LYS A 57 -3.02 2.66 -4.63
N TYR A 58 -3.81 1.72 -5.11
CA TYR A 58 -3.86 1.33 -6.51
C TYR A 58 -5.12 1.84 -7.21
N ASN A 59 -5.03 1.99 -8.52
CA ASN A 59 -6.12 2.49 -9.37
C ASN A 59 -7.35 1.56 -9.39
N ASP A 60 -7.16 0.25 -9.13
CA ASP A 60 -8.23 -0.74 -9.01
C ASP A 60 -9.00 -0.67 -7.68
N GLY A 61 -8.73 0.34 -6.86
CA GLY A 61 -9.30 0.51 -5.52
C GLY A 61 -8.58 -0.28 -4.43
N THR A 62 -7.50 -0.99 -4.74
CA THR A 62 -6.73 -1.72 -3.71
C THR A 62 -5.93 -0.76 -2.85
N LEU A 63 -5.96 -0.97 -1.55
CA LEU A 63 -5.11 -0.33 -0.54
C LEU A 63 -4.29 -1.39 0.16
N ILE A 64 -2.99 -1.15 0.28
CA ILE A 64 -2.08 -1.90 1.12
C ILE A 64 -1.57 -0.96 2.20
N CYS A 65 -1.78 -1.31 3.48
CA CYS A 65 -1.16 -0.68 4.64
C CYS A 65 -0.16 -1.65 5.26
N TYR A 66 0.99 -1.13 5.67
CA TYR A 66 2.04 -1.94 6.30
C TYR A 66 2.81 -1.13 7.34
N GLY A 67 3.36 -1.84 8.32
CA GLY A 67 4.13 -1.20 9.38
C GLY A 67 4.58 -2.20 10.43
N GLY A 68 5.09 -1.68 11.55
CA GLY A 68 5.50 -2.49 12.68
C GLY A 68 5.24 -1.79 14.00
N ALA A 69 4.98 -2.59 15.02
CA ALA A 69 4.74 -2.15 16.38
C ALA A 69 5.64 -2.90 17.36
N ALA A 70 6.23 -2.18 18.30
CA ALA A 70 6.99 -2.78 19.39
C ALA A 70 6.05 -3.17 20.53
N ILE A 71 6.06 -4.43 20.95
CA ILE A 71 5.18 -4.95 22.00
C ILE A 71 6.03 -5.62 23.08
N THR A 72 5.73 -5.28 24.34
CA THR A 72 6.34 -5.89 25.52
C THR A 72 5.31 -6.76 26.23
N PRO A 73 5.38 -8.10 26.11
CA PRO A 73 4.44 -9.00 26.76
C PRO A 73 4.72 -9.04 28.27
N SER A 74 3.78 -8.59 29.09
CA SER A 74 3.91 -8.52 30.54
C SER A 74 2.83 -9.30 31.30
N GLU A 75 1.66 -9.54 30.67
CA GLU A 75 0.54 -10.23 31.31
C GLU A 75 0.73 -11.74 31.29
N ALA A 76 0.84 -12.35 32.47
CA ALA A 76 0.96 -13.79 32.60
C ALA A 76 -0.34 -14.51 32.20
N ARG A 77 -0.22 -15.55 31.40
CA ARG A 77 -1.29 -16.44 30.94
C ARG A 77 -0.85 -17.88 31.12
N SER A 78 -1.81 -18.79 31.28
CA SER A 78 -1.53 -20.22 31.39
C SER A 78 -2.45 -21.03 30.48
N ALA A 79 -1.89 -21.98 29.76
CA ALA A 79 -2.62 -22.97 28.98
C ALA A 79 -1.87 -24.31 28.98
N GLY A 80 -2.56 -25.43 29.25
CA GLY A 80 -1.97 -26.74 29.20
C GLY A 80 -0.77 -26.95 30.16
N GLY A 81 -0.74 -26.23 31.30
CA GLY A 81 0.36 -26.29 32.25
C GLY A 81 1.60 -25.42 31.86
N LEU A 82 1.54 -24.73 30.75
CA LEU A 82 2.61 -23.80 30.31
C LEU A 82 2.22 -22.37 30.67
N THR A 83 3.20 -21.61 31.19
CA THR A 83 3.08 -20.16 31.39
C THR A 83 3.64 -19.44 30.18
N TYR A 84 2.88 -18.47 29.66
CA TYR A 84 3.32 -17.56 28.62
C TYR A 84 2.86 -16.14 28.98
N TYR A 85 3.42 -15.16 28.29
CA TYR A 85 3.11 -13.75 28.52
C TYR A 85 2.51 -13.13 27.30
N SER A 86 1.51 -12.29 27.46
CA SER A 86 0.82 -11.57 26.39
C SER A 86 1.00 -10.06 26.52
N GLY A 87 0.93 -9.39 25.40
CA GLY A 87 0.89 -7.93 25.28
C GLY A 87 0.19 -7.53 23.99
N SER A 88 -0.30 -6.32 23.92
CA SER A 88 -0.95 -5.78 22.72
C SER A 88 -0.71 -4.28 22.60
N VAL A 89 -0.90 -3.77 21.38
CA VAL A 89 -0.85 -2.34 21.08
C VAL A 89 -1.89 -2.00 20.02
N SER A 90 -2.59 -0.89 20.19
CA SER A 90 -3.46 -0.31 19.17
C SER A 90 -2.61 0.46 18.17
N VAL A 91 -2.84 0.21 16.88
CA VAL A 91 -2.13 0.84 15.77
C VAL A 91 -3.14 1.54 14.88
N ALA A 92 -2.95 2.84 14.67
CA ALA A 92 -3.65 3.57 13.63
C ALA A 92 -3.00 3.25 12.27
N LEU A 93 -3.81 2.82 11.31
CA LEU A 93 -3.34 2.56 9.96
C LEU A 93 -2.99 3.88 9.25
N PRO A 94 -1.97 3.89 8.39
CA PRO A 94 -1.53 5.11 7.71
C PRO A 94 -2.52 5.63 6.66
N ALA A 95 -3.49 4.79 6.26
CA ALA A 95 -4.63 5.16 5.42
C ALA A 95 -5.84 4.30 5.78
N SER A 96 -7.05 4.85 5.59
CA SER A 96 -8.30 4.16 5.93
C SER A 96 -8.80 3.31 4.76
N PHE A 97 -9.31 2.12 5.08
CA PHE A 97 -10.08 1.29 4.16
C PHE A 97 -11.52 1.82 4.02
N VAL A 98 -12.25 1.38 2.99
CA VAL A 98 -13.65 1.75 2.81
C VAL A 98 -14.55 1.17 3.92
N ASP A 99 -14.21 -0.01 4.39
CA ASP A 99 -14.92 -0.76 5.43
C ASP A 99 -13.96 -1.65 6.24
N THR A 100 -14.50 -2.53 7.08
CA THR A 100 -13.72 -3.50 7.88
C THR A 100 -13.47 -4.82 7.17
N ASN A 101 -13.82 -4.94 5.90
CA ASN A 101 -13.65 -6.17 5.11
C ASN A 101 -12.28 -6.19 4.39
N PHE A 102 -11.21 -6.16 5.16
CA PHE A 102 -9.85 -6.26 4.65
C PHE A 102 -9.10 -7.43 5.30
N THR A 103 -8.12 -7.98 4.58
CA THR A 103 -7.25 -9.03 5.09
C THR A 103 -6.13 -8.43 5.92
N LEU A 104 -5.90 -8.97 7.12
CA LEU A 104 -4.88 -8.52 8.04
C LEU A 104 -4.00 -9.69 8.46
N THR A 105 -2.70 -9.52 8.40
CA THR A 105 -1.72 -10.46 8.94
C THR A 105 -0.70 -9.74 9.81
N ALA A 106 -0.18 -10.43 10.81
CA ALA A 106 0.87 -9.93 11.68
C ALA A 106 1.92 -11.02 11.89
N THR A 107 3.19 -10.62 11.87
CA THR A 107 4.34 -11.53 11.99
C THR A 107 5.35 -10.94 12.96
N VAL A 108 5.80 -11.78 13.93
CA VAL A 108 6.87 -11.40 14.86
C VAL A 108 8.22 -11.90 14.35
N GLU A 109 9.24 -11.07 14.49
CA GLU A 109 10.62 -11.47 14.26
C GLU A 109 11.12 -12.37 15.43
N ILE A 110 11.49 -13.61 15.12
CA ILE A 110 12.00 -14.57 16.10
C ILE A 110 13.53 -14.56 16.05
N ALA A 111 14.17 -13.94 17.03
CA ALA A 111 15.62 -13.87 17.11
C ALA A 111 16.28 -15.14 17.68
N ASN A 112 15.51 -16.07 18.28
CA ASN A 112 16.03 -17.29 18.90
C ASN A 112 15.05 -18.45 18.74
N MET A 113 15.48 -19.52 18.07
CA MET A 113 14.66 -20.69 17.75
C MET A 113 14.22 -21.53 18.98
N ASN A 114 14.80 -21.30 20.15
CA ASN A 114 14.44 -22.04 21.38
C ASN A 114 13.27 -21.39 22.15
N ARG A 115 12.59 -20.39 21.58
CA ARG A 115 11.50 -19.65 22.22
C ARG A 115 10.24 -19.72 21.40
N PHE A 116 9.14 -20.01 22.07
CA PHE A 116 7.83 -19.89 21.46
C PHE A 116 7.43 -18.41 21.47
N CYS A 117 7.19 -17.89 20.28
CA CYS A 117 6.68 -16.53 20.08
C CYS A 117 5.61 -16.58 18.98
N ASN A 118 4.47 -15.98 19.23
CA ASN A 118 3.37 -15.91 18.27
C ASN A 118 2.79 -14.49 18.23
N SER A 119 2.34 -14.09 17.07
CA SER A 119 1.65 -12.81 16.87
C SER A 119 0.38 -13.01 16.07
N TYR A 120 -0.59 -12.15 16.32
CA TYR A 120 -1.80 -12.02 15.53
C TYR A 120 -2.30 -10.58 15.63
N ALA A 121 -3.22 -10.21 14.75
CA ALA A 121 -3.83 -8.90 14.80
C ALA A 121 -5.35 -9.03 14.63
N THR A 122 -6.09 -8.05 15.15
CA THR A 122 -7.54 -7.95 15.01
C THR A 122 -7.93 -6.59 14.46
N ILE A 123 -8.96 -6.56 13.64
CA ILE A 123 -9.52 -5.33 13.07
C ILE A 123 -10.42 -4.71 14.14
N THR A 124 -10.21 -3.43 14.44
CA THR A 124 -11.07 -2.66 15.34
C THR A 124 -12.10 -1.86 14.54
N ASP A 125 -11.63 -1.19 13.50
CA ASP A 125 -12.45 -0.44 12.55
C ASP A 125 -11.70 -0.32 11.20
N ASN A 126 -12.18 0.50 10.27
CA ASN A 126 -11.57 0.67 8.95
C ASN A 126 -10.23 1.44 8.96
N SER A 127 -9.79 1.92 10.11
CA SER A 127 -8.58 2.75 10.27
C SER A 127 -7.69 2.30 11.42
N ASN A 128 -8.14 1.34 12.24
CA ASN A 128 -7.43 0.91 13.44
C ASN A 128 -7.42 -0.61 13.57
N ILE A 129 -6.29 -1.12 14.04
CA ILE A 129 -6.08 -2.53 14.36
C ILE A 129 -5.48 -2.67 15.77
N ILE A 130 -5.63 -3.83 16.38
CA ILE A 130 -4.87 -4.22 17.56
C ILE A 130 -3.92 -5.35 17.19
N VAL A 131 -2.65 -5.16 17.46
CA VAL A 131 -1.62 -6.16 17.26
C VAL A 131 -1.27 -6.80 18.58
N TYR A 132 -1.20 -8.12 18.62
CA TYR A 132 -0.94 -8.94 19.81
C TYR A 132 0.37 -9.71 19.66
N LEU A 133 1.02 -9.89 20.79
CA LEU A 133 2.20 -10.74 20.92
C LEU A 133 2.02 -11.69 22.12
N THR A 134 2.35 -12.96 21.92
CA THR A 134 2.55 -13.93 23.01
C THR A 134 3.98 -14.45 22.96
N ASN A 135 4.63 -14.54 24.12
CA ASN A 135 6.01 -14.99 24.26
C ASN A 135 6.18 -15.83 25.54
N THR A 136 7.09 -16.77 25.55
CA THR A 136 7.50 -17.51 26.76
C THR A 136 8.39 -16.70 27.69
N GLN A 137 8.90 -15.55 27.25
CA GLN A 137 9.68 -14.63 28.06
C GLN A 137 8.86 -13.39 28.44
N GLN A 138 8.82 -13.10 29.74
CA GLN A 138 8.21 -11.87 30.26
C GLN A 138 9.08 -10.66 29.94
N ASN A 139 8.45 -9.53 29.64
CA ASN A 139 9.08 -8.22 29.44
C ASN A 139 10.12 -8.18 28.31
N GLU A 140 10.14 -9.14 27.41
CA GLU A 140 10.99 -9.11 26.24
C GLU A 140 10.28 -8.42 25.07
N THR A 141 10.61 -7.17 24.82
CA THR A 141 10.05 -6.38 23.71
C THR A 141 10.41 -6.99 22.37
N ARG A 142 9.43 -7.17 21.50
CA ARG A 142 9.59 -7.63 20.13
C ARG A 142 8.88 -6.70 19.15
N LYS A 143 9.44 -6.59 17.97
CA LYS A 143 8.77 -5.95 16.83
C LYS A 143 7.82 -6.95 16.21
N VAL A 144 6.59 -6.53 15.99
CA VAL A 144 5.58 -7.26 15.23
C VAL A 144 5.27 -6.45 13.99
N ASP A 145 5.56 -6.97 12.82
CA ASP A 145 5.22 -6.36 11.55
C ASP A 145 3.81 -6.77 11.13
N TYR A 146 3.08 -5.88 10.47
CA TYR A 146 1.75 -6.15 9.94
C TYR A 146 1.62 -5.72 8.48
N ILE A 147 0.71 -6.40 7.78
CA ILE A 147 0.23 -6.03 6.45
C ILE A 147 -1.29 -6.14 6.45
N ALA A 148 -1.97 -5.10 5.98
CA ALA A 148 -3.40 -5.06 5.77
C ALA A 148 -3.69 -4.76 4.30
N ILE A 149 -4.58 -5.53 3.66
CA ILE A 149 -4.93 -5.41 2.24
C ILE A 149 -6.44 -5.42 2.07
N GLY A 150 -6.97 -4.41 1.42
CA GLY A 150 -8.41 -4.25 1.18
C GLY A 150 -8.70 -3.18 0.14
N LYS A 151 -9.89 -2.58 0.24
CA LYS A 151 -10.34 -1.52 -0.65
C LYS A 151 -10.35 -0.16 0.06
N TRP A 152 -10.03 0.92 -0.69
CA TRP A 152 -10.11 2.30 -0.20
C TRP A 152 -11.28 3.08 -0.83
N GLN A 153 -11.94 2.50 -1.86
CA GLN A 153 -13.11 2.98 -2.56
C GLN A 153 -14.00 1.85 -3.03
#